data_d0fa22271c46b525c2bb4ffe418033d7
#
_entry.id   d0fa22271c46b525c2bb4ffe418033d7
#
_cell.length_a   1.000
_cell.length_b   1.000
_cell.length_c   1.000
_cell.angle_alpha   90.00
_cell.angle_beta   90.00
_cell.angle_gamma   90.00
#
_symmetry.space_group_name_H-M   'P 1'
#
loop_
_entity.id
_entity.type
_entity.pdbx_description
1 polymer ?
#
loop_
_entity_poly.entity_id
_entity_poly.type
_entity_poly.pdbx_seq_one_letter_code
_entity_poly.pdbx_strand_id
1 'polypeptide(L)'
;MAAQSITDPMTRELYVRPVGLTPVRPASGEEIEAPGLQLAGGWLTFMGLEVIERVGRDRRRTRVFEIGEYCERDWGRQGAAAAEALEALRQPRPRIAGLSLDRPRIMGIVNITPDSFSDGGRLTTAQAAIDHALRLEEEGADILDLGAESTRPGSDPVPVDEELRRLMPVLEGLVGRTRALISVDTRNAEVMRRAADAGADIINDISALSHDPDALEVAAESGLP
;
A
#
# COMPACT_ATOMS: atom_id res chain seq x y z
N MET A 1 -1.17 -37.20 -2.60
CA MET A 1 0.31 -37.22 -2.49
C MET A 1 0.75 -35.80 -2.78
N ALA A 2 0.98 -35.01 -1.73
CA ALA A 2 1.44 -33.62 -1.83
C ALA A 2 2.96 -33.63 -2.10
N ALA A 3 3.38 -33.05 -3.19
CA ALA A 3 4.79 -32.82 -3.49
C ALA A 3 5.32 -31.75 -2.50
N GLN A 4 6.06 -32.18 -1.50
CA GLN A 4 6.90 -31.28 -0.71
C GLN A 4 7.96 -30.70 -1.65
N SER A 5 7.86 -29.43 -1.96
CA SER A 5 8.94 -28.66 -2.54
C SER A 5 10.07 -28.62 -1.51
N ILE A 6 11.05 -29.49 -1.70
CA ILE A 6 12.33 -29.44 -0.99
C ILE A 6 13.06 -28.24 -1.56
N THR A 7 12.95 -27.09 -0.90
CA THR A 7 13.83 -25.94 -1.17
C THR A 7 15.26 -26.39 -0.88
N ASP A 8 16.07 -26.47 -1.92
CA ASP A 8 17.50 -26.76 -1.85
C ASP A 8 18.14 -25.75 -0.88
N PRO A 9 18.78 -26.20 0.23
CA PRO A 9 19.41 -25.30 1.20
C PRO A 9 20.58 -24.50 0.64
N MET A 10 20.92 -24.66 -0.64
CA MET A 10 21.97 -23.96 -1.38
C MET A 10 21.45 -22.85 -2.30
N THR A 11 20.15 -22.60 -2.38
CA THR A 11 19.61 -21.44 -3.12
C THR A 11 19.98 -20.17 -2.37
N ARG A 12 20.96 -19.45 -2.87
CA ARG A 12 21.28 -18.09 -2.42
C ARG A 12 20.17 -17.19 -2.91
N GLU A 13 19.35 -16.72 -1.99
CA GLU A 13 18.34 -15.70 -2.29
C GLU A 13 19.05 -14.36 -2.45
N LEU A 14 18.81 -13.70 -3.58
CA LEU A 14 19.33 -12.39 -3.93
C LEU A 14 18.21 -11.35 -3.73
N TYR A 15 18.45 -10.38 -2.86
CA TYR A 15 17.58 -9.22 -2.70
C TYR A 15 18.32 -7.98 -3.16
N VAL A 16 17.63 -7.12 -3.89
CA VAL A 16 18.21 -5.89 -4.43
C VAL A 16 17.34 -4.72 -4.02
N ARG A 17 17.95 -3.67 -3.50
CA ARG A 17 17.26 -2.41 -3.24
C ARG A 17 18.01 -1.24 -3.85
N PRO A 18 17.29 -0.20 -4.36
CA PRO A 18 17.90 0.98 -4.92
C PRO A 18 18.50 1.86 -3.83
N VAL A 19 19.65 2.48 -4.11
CA VAL A 19 20.31 3.44 -3.24
C VAL A 19 20.70 4.69 -4.03
N GLY A 20 20.95 5.80 -3.33
CA GLY A 20 21.24 7.06 -3.99
C GLY A 20 20.04 7.60 -4.77
N LEU A 21 18.88 7.65 -4.12
CA LEU A 21 17.64 8.15 -4.72
C LEU A 21 17.72 9.65 -4.97
N THR A 22 17.40 10.09 -6.19
CA THR A 22 17.38 11.49 -6.60
C THR A 22 16.07 11.80 -7.30
N PRO A 23 15.37 12.91 -6.95
CA PRO A 23 14.20 13.34 -7.68
C PRO A 23 14.58 13.80 -9.09
N VAL A 24 13.88 13.30 -10.09
CA VAL A 24 13.92 13.83 -11.45
C VAL A 24 12.70 14.71 -11.61
N ARG A 25 12.83 15.97 -11.24
CA ARG A 25 11.80 16.97 -11.50
C ARG A 25 12.39 18.04 -12.40
N PRO A 26 11.91 18.18 -13.64
CA PRO A 26 12.20 19.38 -14.38
C PRO A 26 11.51 20.54 -13.66
N ALA A 27 12.29 21.43 -13.05
CA ALA A 27 11.75 22.63 -12.40
C ALA A 27 11.17 23.62 -13.42
N SER A 28 11.37 23.38 -14.73
CA SER A 28 11.10 24.37 -15.79
C SER A 28 10.79 23.75 -17.16
N GLY A 29 10.38 22.49 -17.26
CA GLY A 29 10.09 21.88 -18.58
C GLY A 29 11.33 21.54 -19.42
N GLU A 30 12.53 21.68 -18.87
CA GLU A 30 13.77 21.21 -19.49
C GLU A 30 13.93 19.71 -19.23
N GLU A 31 14.27 18.95 -20.29
CA GLU A 31 14.72 17.56 -20.13
C GLU A 31 16.06 17.59 -19.39
N ILE A 32 16.01 17.25 -18.09
CA ILE A 32 17.24 17.01 -17.33
C ILE A 32 17.63 15.56 -17.60
N GLU A 33 18.81 15.34 -18.19
CA GLU A 33 19.47 14.04 -18.15
C GLU A 33 19.72 13.68 -16.67
N ALA A 34 18.80 12.96 -16.08
CA ALA A 34 18.95 12.54 -14.70
C ALA A 34 19.96 11.41 -14.62
N PRO A 35 20.99 11.54 -13.76
CA PRO A 35 21.92 10.45 -13.58
C PRO A 35 21.21 9.25 -12.97
N GLY A 36 21.53 8.04 -13.44
CA GLY A 36 20.99 6.81 -12.90
C GLY A 36 19.83 6.22 -13.68
N LEU A 37 19.18 5.22 -13.11
CA LEU A 37 18.03 4.53 -13.68
C LEU A 37 16.74 4.98 -13.00
N GLN A 38 15.67 5.08 -13.78
CA GLN A 38 14.37 5.46 -13.27
C GLN A 38 13.79 4.36 -12.37
N LEU A 39 13.30 4.75 -11.19
CA LEU A 39 12.67 3.85 -10.23
C LEU A 39 11.16 3.76 -10.50
N ALA A 40 10.69 2.56 -10.76
CA ALA A 40 9.27 2.22 -10.89
C ALA A 40 8.51 3.10 -11.90
N GLY A 41 9.19 3.58 -12.96
CA GLY A 41 8.59 4.49 -13.94
C GLY A 41 8.14 5.84 -13.35
N GLY A 42 8.53 6.15 -12.12
CA GLY A 42 8.14 7.36 -11.40
C GLY A 42 9.14 8.50 -11.54
N TRP A 43 9.06 9.45 -10.62
CA TRP A 43 9.85 10.69 -10.62
C TRP A 43 11.19 10.59 -9.87
N LEU A 44 11.56 9.40 -9.42
CA LEU A 44 12.85 9.12 -8.79
C LEU A 44 13.77 8.35 -9.72
N THR A 45 15.06 8.65 -9.64
CA THR A 45 16.14 7.80 -10.16
C THR A 45 16.97 7.25 -9.01
N PHE A 46 17.72 6.19 -9.27
CA PHE A 46 18.69 5.61 -8.34
C PHE A 46 20.05 5.46 -9.01
N MET A 47 21.12 5.68 -8.22
CA MET A 47 22.50 5.70 -8.69
C MET A 47 23.24 4.38 -8.45
N GLY A 48 22.72 3.55 -7.55
CA GLY A 48 23.34 2.30 -7.17
C GLY A 48 22.35 1.30 -6.62
N LEU A 49 22.84 0.11 -6.36
CA LEU A 49 22.08 -1.04 -5.89
C LEU A 49 22.76 -1.67 -4.70
N GLU A 50 22.04 -1.78 -3.60
CA GLU A 50 22.48 -2.62 -2.49
C GLU A 50 21.97 -4.03 -2.71
N VAL A 51 22.91 -4.96 -2.80
CA VAL A 51 22.65 -6.38 -2.97
C VAL A 51 22.81 -7.08 -1.63
N ILE A 52 21.78 -7.80 -1.24
CA ILE A 52 21.75 -8.59 -0.01
C ILE A 52 21.65 -10.05 -0.41
N GLU A 53 22.72 -10.80 -0.21
CA GLU A 53 22.76 -12.24 -0.39
C GLU A 53 22.44 -12.95 0.92
N ARG A 54 21.46 -13.84 0.91
CA ARG A 54 21.20 -14.73 2.03
C ARG A 54 22.06 -15.98 1.90
N VAL A 55 22.96 -16.18 2.87
CA VAL A 55 23.85 -17.34 2.92
C VAL A 55 23.44 -18.20 4.11
N GLY A 56 22.50 -19.15 3.91
CA GLY A 56 21.94 -19.96 4.99
C GLY A 56 20.92 -19.18 5.85
N ARG A 57 20.52 -19.76 7.01
CA ARG A 57 19.45 -19.19 7.84
C ARG A 57 19.79 -17.85 8.49
N ASP A 58 21.06 -17.61 8.86
CA ASP A 58 21.45 -16.50 9.73
C ASP A 58 22.56 -15.60 9.17
N ARG A 59 23.05 -15.86 7.97
CA ARG A 59 24.13 -15.08 7.36
C ARG A 59 23.62 -14.26 6.19
N ARG A 60 23.89 -12.96 6.25
CA ARG A 60 23.65 -12.02 5.14
C ARG A 60 24.98 -11.44 4.72
N ARG A 61 25.18 -11.30 3.42
CA ARG A 61 26.27 -10.52 2.83
C ARG A 61 25.63 -9.35 2.11
N THR A 62 26.04 -8.14 2.47
CA THR A 62 25.53 -6.92 1.85
C THR A 62 26.68 -6.22 1.14
N ARG A 63 26.42 -5.77 -0.07
CA ARG A 63 27.35 -4.98 -0.88
C ARG A 63 26.58 -3.96 -1.71
N VAL A 64 27.13 -2.75 -1.81
CA VAL A 64 26.63 -1.70 -2.70
C VAL A 64 27.43 -1.69 -3.98
N PHE A 65 26.74 -1.57 -5.11
CA PHE A 65 27.30 -1.49 -6.45
C PHE A 65 26.81 -0.21 -7.12
N GLU A 66 27.63 0.43 -7.91
CA GLU A 66 27.17 1.36 -8.92
C GLU A 66 26.40 0.61 -10.02
N ILE A 67 25.51 1.28 -10.74
CA ILE A 67 24.65 0.64 -11.76
C ILE A 67 25.51 -0.08 -12.82
N GLY A 68 26.55 0.59 -13.33
CA GLY A 68 27.48 0.00 -14.31
C GLY A 68 28.15 -1.26 -13.78
N GLU A 69 28.71 -1.18 -12.57
CA GLU A 69 29.34 -2.34 -11.91
C GLU A 69 28.36 -3.50 -11.72
N TYR A 70 27.11 -3.20 -11.36
CA TYR A 70 26.08 -4.23 -11.21
C TYR A 70 25.76 -4.92 -12.53
N CYS A 71 25.58 -4.15 -13.61
CA CYS A 71 25.23 -4.67 -14.93
C CYS A 71 26.37 -5.48 -15.58
N GLU A 72 27.62 -5.07 -15.39
CA GLU A 72 28.79 -5.73 -15.96
C GLU A 72 29.28 -6.95 -15.15
N ARG A 73 28.77 -7.09 -13.92
CA ARG A 73 29.20 -8.17 -13.03
C ARG A 73 28.77 -9.55 -13.54
N ASP A 74 29.68 -10.49 -13.51
CA ASP A 74 29.35 -11.91 -13.65
C ASP A 74 28.67 -12.43 -12.38
N TRP A 75 27.37 -12.62 -12.45
CA TRP A 75 26.55 -13.17 -11.39
C TRP A 75 26.49 -14.70 -11.39
N GLY A 76 27.14 -15.37 -12.35
CA GLY A 76 27.12 -16.81 -12.49
C GLY A 76 25.69 -17.37 -12.54
N ARG A 77 25.38 -18.31 -11.64
CA ARG A 77 24.02 -18.91 -11.57
C ARG A 77 22.91 -17.94 -11.17
N GLN A 78 23.24 -16.78 -10.61
CA GLN A 78 22.30 -15.76 -10.19
C GLN A 78 22.04 -14.70 -11.29
N GLY A 79 22.61 -14.83 -12.47
CA GLY A 79 22.51 -13.83 -13.54
C GLY A 79 21.07 -13.50 -13.91
N ALA A 80 20.21 -14.51 -14.07
CA ALA A 80 18.80 -14.30 -14.36
C ALA A 80 18.09 -13.56 -13.22
N ALA A 81 18.29 -13.99 -11.96
CA ALA A 81 17.67 -13.34 -10.80
C ALA A 81 18.16 -11.90 -10.60
N ALA A 82 19.43 -11.61 -10.88
CA ALA A 82 19.97 -10.25 -10.81
C ALA A 82 19.36 -9.34 -11.89
N ALA A 83 19.23 -9.82 -13.11
CA ALA A 83 18.59 -9.07 -14.19
C ALA A 83 17.11 -8.83 -13.91
N GLU A 84 16.39 -9.84 -13.45
CA GLU A 84 14.97 -9.75 -13.07
C GLU A 84 14.74 -8.78 -11.93
N ALA A 85 15.61 -8.79 -10.89
CA ALA A 85 15.55 -7.86 -9.78
C ALA A 85 15.76 -6.40 -10.21
N LEU A 86 16.71 -6.14 -11.11
CA LEU A 86 16.93 -4.80 -11.68
C LEU A 86 15.73 -4.33 -12.50
N GLU A 87 15.19 -5.20 -13.34
CA GLU A 87 14.03 -4.88 -14.17
C GLU A 87 12.79 -4.62 -13.31
N ALA A 88 12.55 -5.42 -12.26
CA ALA A 88 11.45 -5.21 -11.33
C ALA A 88 11.51 -3.83 -10.63
N LEU A 89 12.71 -3.30 -10.36
CA LEU A 89 12.88 -1.95 -9.82
C LEU A 89 12.51 -0.85 -10.81
N ARG A 90 12.61 -1.11 -12.11
CA ARG A 90 12.34 -0.15 -13.19
C ARG A 90 10.92 -0.18 -13.70
N GLN A 91 10.25 -1.34 -13.57
CA GLN A 91 8.87 -1.50 -14.03
C GLN A 91 7.92 -0.54 -13.31
N PRO A 92 7.05 0.16 -14.05
CA PRO A 92 5.98 0.95 -13.45
C PRO A 92 5.15 0.10 -12.50
N ARG A 93 4.81 0.66 -11.35
CA ARG A 93 3.91 -0.02 -10.40
C ARG A 93 2.52 -0.18 -11.01
N PRO A 94 1.83 -1.31 -10.79
CA PRO A 94 0.45 -1.44 -11.19
C PRO A 94 -0.41 -0.37 -10.52
N ARG A 95 -1.50 0.01 -11.16
CA ARG A 95 -2.47 0.93 -10.58
C ARG A 95 -3.20 0.25 -9.42
N ILE A 96 -3.52 1.03 -8.38
CA ILE A 96 -4.38 0.59 -7.28
C ILE A 96 -5.77 1.18 -7.53
N ALA A 97 -6.78 0.35 -7.74
CA ALA A 97 -8.14 0.78 -8.07
C ALA A 97 -8.18 1.88 -9.18
N GLY A 98 -7.32 1.74 -10.21
CA GLY A 98 -7.21 2.73 -11.29
C GLY A 98 -6.29 3.92 -10.99
N LEU A 99 -5.87 4.15 -9.74
CA LEU A 99 -4.96 5.22 -9.36
C LEU A 99 -3.53 4.90 -9.78
N SER A 100 -2.89 5.80 -10.53
CA SER A 100 -1.48 5.68 -10.92
C SER A 100 -0.55 5.94 -9.73
N LEU A 101 0.52 5.15 -9.61
CA LEU A 101 1.56 5.30 -8.59
C LEU A 101 2.86 5.92 -9.15
N ASP A 102 2.77 6.68 -10.23
CA ASP A 102 3.88 7.39 -10.88
C ASP A 102 4.41 8.58 -10.05
N ARG A 103 3.63 9.05 -9.09
CA ARG A 103 3.98 10.09 -8.11
C ARG A 103 3.52 9.67 -6.71
N PRO A 104 4.01 10.31 -5.62
CA PRO A 104 3.45 10.12 -4.29
C PRO A 104 1.95 10.40 -4.28
N ARG A 105 1.19 9.53 -3.59
CA ARG A 105 -0.23 9.68 -3.34
C ARG A 105 -0.46 9.92 -1.87
N ILE A 106 -1.44 10.73 -1.55
CA ILE A 106 -1.78 11.10 -0.18
C ILE A 106 -3.03 10.34 0.22
N MET A 107 -2.94 9.57 1.29
CA MET A 107 -4.08 8.93 1.94
C MET A 107 -4.47 9.77 3.16
N GLY A 108 -5.65 10.37 3.11
CA GLY A 108 -6.24 11.12 4.19
C GLY A 108 -7.00 10.19 5.14
N ILE A 109 -6.68 10.23 6.43
CA ILE A 109 -7.29 9.36 7.44
C ILE A 109 -8.54 10.01 8.02
N VAL A 110 -9.66 9.29 7.97
CA VAL A 110 -10.97 9.71 8.49
C VAL A 110 -11.39 8.78 9.63
N ASN A 111 -11.05 9.15 10.87
CA ASN A 111 -11.42 8.38 12.05
C ASN A 111 -12.87 8.67 12.46
N ILE A 112 -13.74 7.66 12.39
CA ILE A 112 -15.15 7.72 12.73
C ILE A 112 -15.34 7.16 14.15
N THR A 113 -14.69 7.78 15.14
CA THR A 113 -14.81 7.37 16.54
C THR A 113 -15.65 8.39 17.32
N PRO A 114 -16.32 7.97 18.42
CA PRO A 114 -17.16 8.87 19.22
C PRO A 114 -16.44 10.13 19.71
N ASP A 115 -15.16 10.02 19.98
CA ASP A 115 -14.34 11.11 20.51
C ASP A 115 -13.84 12.07 19.42
N SER A 116 -13.90 11.67 18.16
CA SER A 116 -13.37 12.48 17.06
C SER A 116 -14.30 13.62 16.64
N PHE A 117 -15.61 13.52 16.97
CA PHE A 117 -16.62 14.48 16.54
C PHE A 117 -17.69 14.71 17.64
N SER A 118 -17.28 14.98 18.88
CA SER A 118 -18.04 14.80 20.13
C SER A 118 -19.17 15.79 20.44
N ASP A 119 -19.53 16.75 19.57
CA ASP A 119 -20.48 17.81 19.93
C ASP A 119 -21.92 17.64 19.41
N GLY A 120 -22.30 16.48 18.87
CA GLY A 120 -23.65 16.31 18.32
C GLY A 120 -24.05 14.84 18.12
N GLY A 121 -25.33 14.55 18.08
CA GLY A 121 -25.88 13.20 17.92
C GLY A 121 -25.37 12.44 16.66
N ARG A 122 -25.70 11.15 16.55
CA ARG A 122 -25.16 10.20 15.53
C ARG A 122 -25.15 10.70 14.08
N LEU A 123 -26.17 11.42 13.63
CA LEU A 123 -26.26 11.98 12.27
C LEU A 123 -25.29 13.15 12.07
N THR A 124 -25.08 13.94 13.10
CA THR A 124 -24.10 15.04 13.09
C THR A 124 -22.66 14.52 13.04
N THR A 125 -22.39 13.38 13.67
CA THR A 125 -21.08 12.73 13.62
C THR A 125 -20.75 12.18 12.22
N ALA A 126 -21.71 11.52 11.56
CA ALA A 126 -21.52 11.04 10.19
C ALA A 126 -21.33 12.20 9.20
N GLN A 127 -22.16 13.24 9.29
CA GLN A 127 -22.03 14.42 8.42
C GLN A 127 -20.69 15.14 8.65
N ALA A 128 -20.24 15.27 9.90
CA ALA A 128 -18.94 15.87 10.21
C ALA A 128 -17.78 15.06 9.63
N ALA A 129 -17.85 13.72 9.65
CA ALA A 129 -16.88 12.84 9.03
C ALA A 129 -16.87 12.98 7.50
N ILE A 130 -18.04 13.05 6.86
CA ILE A 130 -18.18 13.30 5.43
C ILE A 130 -17.57 14.65 5.05
N ASP A 131 -17.91 15.72 5.78
CA ASP A 131 -17.38 17.05 5.52
C ASP A 131 -15.87 17.12 5.75
N HIS A 132 -15.35 16.38 6.71
CA HIS A 132 -13.90 16.24 6.93
C HIS A 132 -13.24 15.51 5.77
N ALA A 133 -13.81 14.39 5.32
CA ALA A 133 -13.28 13.62 4.18
C ALA A 133 -13.21 14.49 2.91
N LEU A 134 -14.27 15.23 2.59
CA LEU A 134 -14.31 16.12 1.43
C LEU A 134 -13.28 17.24 1.53
N ARG A 135 -13.03 17.79 2.73
CA ARG A 135 -11.94 18.76 2.92
C ARG A 135 -10.57 18.15 2.68
N LEU A 136 -10.32 16.91 3.13
CA LEU A 136 -9.05 16.21 2.85
C LEU A 136 -8.83 16.03 1.34
N GLU A 137 -9.90 15.73 0.59
CA GLU A 137 -9.83 15.69 -0.89
C GLU A 137 -9.48 17.06 -1.47
N GLU A 138 -10.13 18.14 -1.03
CA GLU A 138 -9.82 19.51 -1.45
C GLU A 138 -8.37 19.92 -1.13
N GLU A 139 -7.83 19.43 -0.02
CA GLU A 139 -6.44 19.62 0.40
C GLU A 139 -5.44 18.73 -0.36
N GLY A 140 -5.94 17.81 -1.19
CA GLY A 140 -5.12 17.01 -2.11
C GLY A 140 -4.98 15.54 -1.77
N ALA A 141 -5.84 14.97 -0.91
CA ALA A 141 -5.88 13.53 -0.70
C ALA A 141 -6.35 12.82 -1.98
N ASP A 142 -5.61 11.80 -2.39
CA ASP A 142 -5.93 10.91 -3.51
C ASP A 142 -6.81 9.71 -3.02
N ILE A 143 -6.73 9.38 -1.74
CA ILE A 143 -7.42 8.28 -1.07
C ILE A 143 -7.97 8.79 0.27
N LEU A 144 -9.18 8.38 0.63
CA LEU A 144 -9.81 8.64 1.93
C LEU A 144 -9.95 7.32 2.67
N ASP A 145 -9.26 7.18 3.80
CA ASP A 145 -9.21 5.93 4.57
C ASP A 145 -10.15 6.01 5.78
N LEU A 146 -11.26 5.31 5.70
CA LEU A 146 -12.36 5.35 6.67
C LEU A 146 -12.15 4.28 7.74
N GLY A 147 -11.91 4.67 9.00
CA GLY A 147 -11.76 3.77 10.13
C GLY A 147 -12.79 4.03 11.22
N ALA A 148 -13.58 3.02 11.58
CA ALA A 148 -14.62 3.11 12.63
C ALA A 148 -14.23 2.40 13.93
N GLU A 149 -13.13 1.65 13.92
CA GLU A 149 -12.48 1.05 15.08
C GLU A 149 -11.11 1.70 15.33
N SER A 150 -10.76 1.90 16.60
CA SER A 150 -9.39 2.34 16.95
C SER A 150 -8.49 1.12 17.08
N THR A 151 -7.47 1.04 16.24
CA THR A 151 -6.45 -0.03 16.27
C THR A 151 -5.26 0.31 17.18
N ARG A 152 -5.35 1.38 18.00
CA ARG A 152 -4.29 1.77 18.93
C ARG A 152 -4.12 0.73 20.04
N PRO A 153 -2.88 0.44 20.48
CA PRO A 153 -2.67 -0.46 21.61
C PRO A 153 -3.47 -0.02 22.85
N GLY A 154 -4.31 -0.92 23.36
CA GLY A 154 -5.13 -0.67 24.55
C GLY A 154 -6.52 -0.12 24.28
N SER A 155 -6.93 0.07 23.02
CA SER A 155 -8.32 0.37 22.71
C SER A 155 -9.21 -0.88 22.90
N ASP A 156 -10.42 -0.68 23.37
CA ASP A 156 -11.41 -1.75 23.44
C ASP A 156 -11.86 -2.15 22.02
N PRO A 157 -12.03 -3.45 21.75
CA PRO A 157 -12.56 -3.93 20.48
C PRO A 157 -13.98 -3.38 20.25
N VAL A 158 -14.25 -2.94 19.05
CA VAL A 158 -15.59 -2.48 18.65
C VAL A 158 -16.35 -3.67 18.05
N PRO A 159 -17.57 -3.97 18.55
CA PRO A 159 -18.42 -4.99 17.93
C PRO A 159 -18.70 -4.67 16.46
N VAL A 160 -18.79 -5.70 15.60
CA VAL A 160 -19.03 -5.56 14.15
C VAL A 160 -20.26 -4.71 13.83
N ASP A 161 -21.37 -4.92 14.54
CA ASP A 161 -22.62 -4.15 14.34
C ASP A 161 -22.41 -2.65 14.65
N GLU A 162 -21.61 -2.34 15.64
CA GLU A 162 -21.30 -0.96 16.01
C GLU A 162 -20.33 -0.34 15.00
N GLU A 163 -19.35 -1.08 14.50
CA GLU A 163 -18.46 -0.63 13.43
C GLU A 163 -19.24 -0.32 12.16
N LEU A 164 -20.10 -1.22 11.72
CA LEU A 164 -21.02 -0.99 10.58
C LEU A 164 -21.92 0.22 10.80
N ARG A 165 -22.48 0.37 11.99
CA ARG A 165 -23.36 1.49 12.33
C ARG A 165 -22.66 2.85 12.22
N ARG A 166 -21.36 2.90 12.48
CA ARG A 166 -20.54 4.12 12.34
C ARG A 166 -20.09 4.35 10.91
N LEU A 167 -19.58 3.29 10.28
CA LEU A 167 -18.92 3.34 8.97
C LEU A 167 -19.90 3.60 7.82
N MET A 168 -20.99 2.78 7.76
CA MET A 168 -21.85 2.75 6.57
C MET A 168 -22.48 4.11 6.21
N PRO A 169 -22.99 4.92 7.15
CA PRO A 169 -23.53 6.23 6.79
C PRO A 169 -22.50 7.19 6.19
N VAL A 170 -21.22 7.06 6.57
CA VAL A 170 -20.13 7.89 6.04
C VAL A 170 -19.75 7.42 4.65
N LEU A 171 -19.55 6.11 4.48
CA LEU A 171 -19.22 5.49 3.19
C LEU A 171 -20.30 5.82 2.15
N GLU A 172 -21.56 5.52 2.43
CA GLU A 172 -22.70 5.79 1.54
C GLU A 172 -22.84 7.30 1.23
N GLY A 173 -22.52 8.15 2.21
CA GLY A 173 -22.54 9.60 2.03
C GLY A 173 -21.38 10.15 1.18
N LEU A 174 -20.30 9.40 0.96
CA LEU A 174 -19.15 9.78 0.13
C LEU A 174 -19.24 9.20 -1.28
N VAL A 175 -19.82 8.00 -1.43
CA VAL A 175 -19.94 7.33 -2.74
C VAL A 175 -20.68 8.23 -3.73
N GLY A 176 -20.04 8.48 -4.89
CA GLY A 176 -20.54 9.36 -5.93
C GLY A 176 -20.40 10.87 -5.64
N ARG A 177 -19.86 11.27 -4.49
CA ARG A 177 -19.61 12.68 -4.12
C ARG A 177 -18.11 13.03 -4.13
N THR A 178 -17.22 12.07 -3.94
CA THR A 178 -15.76 12.23 -3.99
C THR A 178 -15.19 11.65 -5.28
N ARG A 179 -14.05 12.17 -5.71
CA ARG A 179 -13.20 11.61 -6.77
C ARG A 179 -11.99 10.85 -6.19
N ALA A 180 -11.69 11.07 -4.91
CA ALA A 180 -10.69 10.29 -4.20
C ALA A 180 -11.19 8.85 -4.06
N LEU A 181 -10.28 7.89 -4.06
CA LEU A 181 -10.63 6.50 -3.76
C LEU A 181 -11.04 6.36 -2.30
N ILE A 182 -12.02 5.52 -2.03
CA ILE A 182 -12.48 5.23 -0.69
C ILE A 182 -11.85 3.92 -0.22
N SER A 183 -10.99 4.02 0.78
CA SER A 183 -10.39 2.90 1.51
C SER A 183 -11.15 2.67 2.81
N VAL A 184 -11.34 1.42 3.21
CA VAL A 184 -11.98 1.07 4.48
C VAL A 184 -11.01 0.30 5.35
N ASP A 185 -10.62 0.92 6.48
CA ASP A 185 -9.74 0.33 7.50
C ASP A 185 -10.58 -0.52 8.45
N THR A 186 -10.53 -1.83 8.25
CA THR A 186 -11.22 -2.82 9.06
C THR A 186 -10.50 -4.17 9.01
N ARG A 187 -10.59 -4.92 10.11
CA ARG A 187 -10.10 -6.30 10.22
C ARG A 187 -11.21 -7.35 10.23
N ASN A 188 -12.48 -6.92 10.11
CA ASN A 188 -13.66 -7.76 10.22
C ASN A 188 -14.23 -8.10 8.84
N ALA A 189 -14.33 -9.37 8.48
CA ALA A 189 -14.78 -9.86 7.17
C ALA A 189 -16.17 -9.35 6.77
N GLU A 190 -17.13 -9.30 7.70
CA GLU A 190 -18.46 -8.78 7.41
C GLU A 190 -18.44 -7.28 7.07
N VAL A 191 -17.59 -6.50 7.74
CA VAL A 191 -17.43 -5.08 7.41
C VAL A 191 -16.80 -4.91 6.03
N MET A 192 -15.78 -5.71 5.70
CA MET A 192 -15.16 -5.73 4.36
C MET A 192 -16.18 -5.99 3.27
N ARG A 193 -17.04 -7.03 3.45
CA ARG A 193 -18.10 -7.40 2.49
C ARG A 193 -19.08 -6.24 2.29
N ARG A 194 -19.60 -5.69 3.39
CA ARG A 194 -20.58 -4.59 3.33
C ARG A 194 -19.98 -3.33 2.72
N ALA A 195 -18.73 -3.03 3.01
CA ALA A 195 -18.02 -1.89 2.43
C ALA A 195 -17.81 -2.05 0.93
N ALA A 196 -17.38 -3.23 0.47
CA ALA A 196 -17.23 -3.54 -0.94
C ALA A 196 -18.57 -3.43 -1.69
N ASP A 197 -19.65 -4.00 -1.15
CA ASP A 197 -21.00 -3.94 -1.72
C ASP A 197 -21.52 -2.49 -1.81
N ALA A 198 -21.13 -1.63 -0.87
CA ALA A 198 -21.54 -0.23 -0.83
C ALA A 198 -20.67 0.70 -1.70
N GLY A 199 -19.59 0.21 -2.31
CA GLY A 199 -18.78 0.96 -3.25
C GLY A 199 -17.46 1.50 -2.69
N ALA A 200 -16.88 0.85 -1.69
CA ALA A 200 -15.47 1.04 -1.34
C ALA A 200 -14.56 0.60 -2.50
N ASP A 201 -13.41 1.27 -2.65
CA ASP A 201 -12.44 0.98 -3.70
C ASP A 201 -11.25 0.14 -3.20
N ILE A 202 -10.99 0.16 -1.89
CA ILE A 202 -9.82 -0.48 -1.26
C ILE A 202 -10.23 -1.07 0.08
N ILE A 203 -9.73 -2.28 0.39
CA ILE A 203 -9.77 -2.87 1.73
C ILE A 203 -8.40 -2.67 2.38
N ASN A 204 -8.39 -2.00 3.54
CA ASN A 204 -7.19 -1.79 4.35
C ASN A 204 -7.33 -2.58 5.65
N ASP A 205 -6.42 -3.54 5.89
CA ASP A 205 -6.43 -4.35 7.12
C ASP A 205 -5.03 -4.42 7.75
N ILE A 206 -4.90 -3.78 8.91
CA ILE A 206 -3.65 -3.77 9.68
C ILE A 206 -3.19 -5.18 10.09
N SER A 207 -4.11 -6.13 10.18
CA SER A 207 -3.80 -7.51 10.54
C SER A 207 -3.32 -8.36 9.36
N ALA A 208 -3.29 -7.81 8.14
CA ALA A 208 -3.00 -8.53 6.90
C ALA A 208 -3.90 -9.76 6.71
N LEU A 209 -5.20 -9.57 6.91
CA LEU A 209 -6.27 -10.57 6.74
C LEU A 209 -6.12 -11.79 7.67
N SER A 210 -5.50 -11.59 8.86
CA SER A 210 -5.25 -12.68 9.80
C SER A 210 -6.10 -12.62 11.07
N HIS A 211 -6.86 -11.53 11.30
CA HIS A 211 -7.70 -11.37 12.48
C HIS A 211 -9.00 -12.18 12.39
N ASP A 212 -9.71 -12.02 11.29
CA ASP A 212 -10.96 -12.73 11.01
C ASP A 212 -10.65 -13.91 10.09
N PRO A 213 -11.07 -15.14 10.41
CA PRO A 213 -10.79 -16.32 9.59
C PRO A 213 -11.37 -16.22 8.17
N ASP A 214 -12.43 -15.45 7.96
CA ASP A 214 -13.10 -15.29 6.68
C ASP A 214 -12.56 -14.08 5.88
N ALA A 215 -11.68 -13.25 6.48
CA ALA A 215 -11.19 -12.01 5.85
C ALA A 215 -10.48 -12.24 4.51
N LEU A 216 -9.65 -13.28 4.43
CA LEU A 216 -8.91 -13.59 3.20
C LEU A 216 -9.84 -14.00 2.05
N GLU A 217 -10.88 -14.81 2.34
CA GLU A 217 -11.87 -15.24 1.37
C GLU A 217 -12.69 -14.06 0.88
N VAL A 218 -13.20 -13.24 1.79
CA VAL A 218 -14.00 -12.04 1.46
C VAL A 218 -13.19 -11.02 0.65
N ALA A 219 -11.94 -10.75 1.02
CA ALA A 219 -11.08 -9.86 0.27
C ALA A 219 -10.83 -10.38 -1.15
N ALA A 220 -10.60 -11.70 -1.31
CA ALA A 220 -10.42 -12.32 -2.63
C ALA A 220 -11.70 -12.26 -3.48
N GLU A 221 -12.88 -12.50 -2.89
CA GLU A 221 -14.17 -12.45 -3.57
C GLU A 221 -14.55 -11.02 -4.00
N SER A 222 -14.21 -10.01 -3.21
CA SER A 222 -14.49 -8.60 -3.53
C SER A 222 -13.74 -8.13 -4.79
N GLY A 223 -12.59 -8.71 -5.10
CA GLY A 223 -11.71 -8.28 -6.18
C GLY A 223 -11.09 -6.89 -5.98
N LEU A 224 -11.24 -6.29 -4.80
CA LEU A 224 -10.64 -5.00 -4.43
C LEU A 224 -9.16 -5.20 -4.05
N PRO A 225 -8.30 -4.19 -4.30
CA PRO A 225 -6.95 -4.18 -3.80
C PRO A 225 -6.89 -4.03 -2.28
#